data_dab1fedcd4e04bf13e79db565ddbdf7f
#
_entry.id   dab1fedcd4e04bf13e79db565ddbdf7f
#
_cell.length_a   1.000
_cell.length_b   1.000
_cell.length_c   1.000
_cell.angle_alpha   90.00
_cell.angle_beta   90.00
_cell.angle_gamma   90.00
#
_symmetry.space_group_name_H-M   'P 1'
#
loop_
_entity.id
_entity.type
_entity.pdbx_description
1 polymer ?
#
loop_
_entity_poly.entity_id
_entity_poly.type
_entity_poly.pdbx_seq_one_letter_code
_entity_poly.pdbx_strand_id
1 'polypeptide(L)'
;MLGEGDYDKTERAIQQLLSEANGVPVTGDLTTVIGEGAEAPADDADLLSPETYVGDAKAENFASPGGPVGGSAKSYRVPTTLGLNHWGLVGIWNVAGEFATLSEASGGIRFRFHSRDLHIVLASSTPDRPVRFRIKLDGVAPGADHGGDADADGAGIVQEPRLYQLVRQTGPVADRTFEIEFSDPGVRAYVFTFG
;
A
#
# COMPACT_ATOMS: atom_id res chain seq x y z
N MET A 1 -1.28 -22.65 -6.57
CA MET A 1 -1.48 -21.29 -6.09
C MET A 1 -1.26 -20.37 -7.27
N LEU A 2 -2.22 -19.55 -7.66
CA LEU A 2 -2.06 -18.52 -8.68
C LEU A 2 -1.74 -17.24 -7.91
N GLY A 3 -0.47 -16.80 -7.92
CA GLY A 3 -0.03 -15.62 -7.20
C GLY A 3 1.40 -15.25 -7.62
N GLU A 4 1.89 -14.13 -7.18
CA GLU A 4 3.28 -13.73 -7.33
C GLU A 4 4.17 -14.69 -6.55
N GLY A 5 5.33 -15.02 -7.11
CA GLY A 5 6.29 -15.97 -6.53
C GLY A 5 6.61 -17.12 -7.49
N ASP A 6 7.38 -18.10 -6.99
CA ASP A 6 7.82 -19.26 -7.79
C ASP A 6 8.49 -18.88 -9.13
N TYR A 7 9.24 -17.76 -9.13
CA TYR A 7 9.89 -17.22 -10.34
C TYR A 7 10.75 -18.26 -11.04
N ASP A 8 11.47 -19.09 -10.28
CA ASP A 8 12.27 -20.20 -10.81
C ASP A 8 11.44 -21.20 -11.60
N LYS A 9 10.24 -21.55 -11.12
CA LYS A 9 9.33 -22.47 -11.83
C LYS A 9 8.79 -21.83 -13.09
N THR A 10 8.44 -20.56 -13.01
CA THR A 10 7.94 -19.78 -14.15
C THR A 10 9.03 -19.67 -15.22
N GLU A 11 10.25 -19.34 -14.85
CA GLU A 11 11.38 -19.25 -15.78
C GLU A 11 11.68 -20.60 -16.44
N ARG A 12 11.72 -21.70 -15.66
CA ARG A 12 11.87 -23.05 -16.23
C ARG A 12 10.77 -23.40 -17.23
N ALA A 13 9.52 -23.05 -16.93
CA ALA A 13 8.41 -23.27 -17.84
C ALA A 13 8.58 -22.47 -19.14
N ILE A 14 9.03 -21.21 -19.03
CA ILE A 14 9.33 -20.36 -20.20
C ILE A 14 10.46 -20.97 -21.05
N GLN A 15 11.55 -21.39 -20.42
CA GLN A 15 12.69 -22.04 -21.12
C GLN A 15 12.25 -23.32 -21.83
N GLN A 16 11.37 -24.10 -21.20
CA GLN A 16 10.81 -25.32 -21.82
C GLN A 16 9.95 -24.97 -23.04
N LEU A 17 9.00 -24.05 -22.91
CA LEU A 17 8.13 -23.62 -24.03
C LEU A 17 8.94 -23.02 -25.20
N LEU A 18 9.96 -22.24 -24.91
CA LEU A 18 10.87 -21.70 -25.93
C LEU A 18 11.67 -22.82 -26.62
N SER A 19 12.10 -23.83 -25.87
CA SER A 19 12.80 -25.00 -26.45
C SER A 19 11.89 -25.78 -27.40
N GLU A 20 10.65 -26.00 -27.00
CA GLU A 20 9.64 -26.66 -27.83
C GLU A 20 9.32 -25.85 -29.11
N ALA A 21 9.13 -24.53 -28.95
CA ALA A 21 8.80 -23.65 -30.08
C ALA A 21 9.93 -23.52 -31.10
N ASN A 22 11.18 -23.51 -30.66
CA ASN A 22 12.35 -23.27 -31.50
C ASN A 22 13.01 -24.59 -31.97
N GLY A 23 12.62 -25.72 -31.42
CA GLY A 23 13.24 -27.03 -31.70
C GLY A 23 14.69 -27.16 -31.25
N VAL A 24 15.16 -26.24 -30.38
CA VAL A 24 16.52 -26.22 -29.83
C VAL A 24 16.41 -26.03 -28.32
N PRO A 25 17.17 -26.80 -27.50
CA PRO A 25 17.14 -26.60 -26.06
C PRO A 25 17.57 -25.19 -25.68
N VAL A 26 16.71 -24.47 -24.98
CA VAL A 26 17.06 -23.23 -24.31
C VAL A 26 17.56 -23.59 -22.90
N THR A 27 18.86 -23.46 -22.71
CA THR A 27 19.51 -23.74 -21.41
C THR A 27 20.21 -22.48 -20.95
N GLY A 28 19.86 -22.02 -19.78
CA GLY A 28 20.49 -20.87 -19.11
C GLY A 28 20.35 -21.04 -17.60
N ASP A 29 21.23 -20.39 -16.86
CA ASP A 29 21.06 -20.26 -15.42
C ASP A 29 19.79 -19.44 -15.16
N LEU A 30 19.08 -19.79 -14.08
CA LEU A 30 17.91 -19.02 -13.66
C LEU A 30 18.34 -17.62 -13.23
N THR A 31 17.58 -16.63 -13.66
CA THR A 31 17.84 -15.24 -13.27
C THR A 31 17.47 -15.04 -11.79
N THR A 32 18.44 -14.69 -10.97
CA THR A 32 18.18 -14.29 -9.60
C THR A 32 17.88 -12.79 -9.59
N VAL A 33 16.63 -12.43 -9.43
CA VAL A 33 16.24 -11.03 -9.23
C VAL A 33 16.28 -10.73 -7.74
N ILE A 34 17.17 -9.82 -7.35
CA ILE A 34 17.20 -9.27 -5.99
C ILE A 34 16.47 -7.94 -6.08
N GLY A 35 15.20 -7.95 -5.71
CA GLY A 35 14.39 -6.72 -5.63
C GLY A 35 14.82 -5.88 -4.43
N GLU A 36 14.81 -4.56 -4.61
CA GLU A 36 15.03 -3.58 -3.55
C GLU A 36 13.77 -2.72 -3.36
N GLY A 37 13.64 -2.09 -2.20
CA GLY A 37 12.47 -1.24 -1.92
C GLY A 37 11.17 -2.03 -2.04
N ALA A 38 10.20 -1.50 -2.76
CA ALA A 38 8.89 -2.13 -2.96
C ALA A 38 8.95 -3.47 -3.73
N GLU A 39 10.05 -3.77 -4.41
CA GLU A 39 10.27 -5.01 -5.16
C GLU A 39 11.02 -6.07 -4.34
N ALA A 40 11.42 -5.77 -3.10
CA ALA A 40 12.06 -6.73 -2.23
C ALA A 40 11.11 -7.88 -1.89
N PRO A 41 11.63 -9.12 -1.71
CA PRO A 41 10.81 -10.25 -1.29
C PRO A 41 10.04 -9.94 0.00
N ALA A 42 8.77 -10.37 0.05
CA ALA A 42 7.95 -10.25 1.25
C ALA A 42 8.55 -11.06 2.41
N ASP A 43 8.27 -10.63 3.64
CA ASP A 43 8.53 -11.41 4.85
C ASP A 43 7.33 -12.28 5.19
N ASP A 44 7.16 -13.38 4.45
CA ASP A 44 6.01 -14.26 4.57
C ASP A 44 5.81 -14.84 5.99
N ALA A 45 6.86 -14.86 6.82
CA ALA A 45 6.77 -15.39 8.19
C ALA A 45 6.02 -14.43 9.12
N ASP A 46 6.16 -13.12 8.89
CA ASP A 46 5.58 -12.05 9.71
C ASP A 46 4.52 -11.23 8.94
N LEU A 47 3.95 -11.80 7.88
CA LEU A 47 2.90 -11.17 7.09
C LEU A 47 1.51 -11.58 7.60
N LEU A 48 0.91 -10.77 8.50
CA LEU A 48 -0.42 -11.01 9.05
C LEU A 48 -1.48 -10.02 8.55
N SER A 49 -1.09 -9.02 7.77
CA SER A 49 -2.01 -8.06 7.18
C SER A 49 -2.33 -8.42 5.74
N PRO A 50 -3.61 -8.65 5.40
CA PRO A 50 -4.02 -8.95 4.03
C PRO A 50 -4.09 -7.69 3.18
N GLU A 51 -4.02 -7.86 1.86
CA GLU A 51 -4.36 -6.80 0.91
C GLU A 51 -5.70 -6.16 1.30
N THR A 52 -5.76 -4.82 1.37
CA THR A 52 -6.92 -4.10 1.87
C THR A 52 -7.34 -2.98 0.93
N TYR A 53 -8.51 -3.12 0.33
CA TYR A 53 -9.07 -2.18 -0.64
C TYR A 53 -9.75 -0.99 0.06
N VAL A 54 -9.50 0.22 -0.46
CA VAL A 54 -10.02 1.47 0.08
C VAL A 54 -11.40 1.83 -0.51
N GLY A 55 -11.68 1.39 -1.74
CA GLY A 55 -12.98 1.58 -2.38
C GLY A 55 -14.08 0.74 -1.75
N ASP A 56 -15.34 1.22 -1.77
CA ASP A 56 -16.46 0.61 -1.07
C ASP A 56 -16.94 -0.73 -1.65
N ALA A 57 -16.57 -1.06 -2.89
CA ALA A 57 -16.94 -2.35 -3.50
C ALA A 57 -16.28 -3.56 -2.82
N LYS A 58 -15.12 -3.37 -2.20
CA LYS A 58 -14.33 -4.44 -1.55
C LYS A 58 -13.80 -4.05 -0.17
N ALA A 59 -14.27 -2.94 0.41
CA ALA A 59 -13.81 -2.49 1.72
C ALA A 59 -14.17 -3.49 2.81
N GLU A 60 -13.15 -4.03 3.47
CA GLU A 60 -13.27 -4.87 4.65
C GLU A 60 -12.65 -4.18 5.87
N ASN A 61 -13.12 -4.49 7.07
CA ASN A 61 -12.59 -3.98 8.34
C ASN A 61 -12.55 -2.44 8.45
N PHE A 62 -13.42 -1.75 7.72
CA PHE A 62 -13.54 -0.30 7.77
C PHE A 62 -14.14 0.14 9.10
N ALA A 63 -13.38 0.87 9.90
CA ALA A 63 -13.73 1.23 11.28
C ALA A 63 -14.34 2.61 11.45
N SER A 64 -14.35 3.46 10.42
CA SER A 64 -15.00 4.77 10.54
C SER A 64 -16.51 4.61 10.71
N PRO A 65 -17.14 5.29 11.69
CA PRO A 65 -18.56 5.14 11.97
C PRO A 65 -19.47 5.39 10.75
N GLY A 66 -20.44 4.49 10.56
CA GLY A 66 -21.43 4.57 9.49
C GLY A 66 -20.95 4.03 8.15
N GLY A 67 -19.82 3.32 8.13
CA GLY A 67 -19.29 2.62 6.96
C GLY A 67 -18.81 3.54 5.83
N PRO A 68 -18.21 2.96 4.78
CA PRO A 68 -17.91 3.70 3.57
C PRO A 68 -19.24 4.04 2.86
N VAL A 69 -19.40 5.29 2.42
CA VAL A 69 -20.60 5.73 1.70
C VAL A 69 -20.19 6.24 0.34
N GLY A 70 -20.61 5.50 -0.69
CA GLY A 70 -20.33 5.85 -2.07
C GLY A 70 -21.17 7.03 -2.60
N GLY A 71 -20.65 7.71 -3.62
CA GLY A 71 -21.38 8.65 -4.46
C GLY A 71 -21.43 10.09 -3.96
N SER A 72 -20.99 10.41 -2.74
CA SER A 72 -20.94 11.79 -2.23
C SER A 72 -19.82 11.99 -1.22
N ALA A 73 -19.32 13.21 -1.13
CA ALA A 73 -18.35 13.59 -0.11
C ALA A 73 -18.97 13.50 1.30
N LYS A 74 -18.29 12.82 2.21
CA LYS A 74 -18.70 12.63 3.59
C LYS A 74 -17.52 12.89 4.53
N SER A 75 -17.80 13.47 5.70
CA SER A 75 -16.83 13.62 6.77
C SER A 75 -16.66 12.30 7.52
N TYR A 76 -15.44 11.84 7.63
CA TYR A 76 -15.05 10.62 8.33
C TYR A 76 -14.18 10.93 9.53
N ARG A 77 -14.22 10.04 10.50
CA ARG A 77 -13.34 10.01 11.67
C ARG A 77 -12.98 8.56 11.99
N VAL A 78 -11.81 8.35 12.57
CA VAL A 78 -11.36 7.02 12.99
C VAL A 78 -11.50 6.90 14.50
N PRO A 79 -11.92 5.73 15.05
CA PRO A 79 -11.88 5.45 16.48
C PRO A 79 -10.46 5.64 17.05
N THR A 80 -10.37 6.01 18.31
CA THR A 80 -9.07 6.21 18.99
C THR A 80 -8.21 4.95 18.96
N THR A 81 -8.84 3.77 19.04
CA THR A 81 -8.17 2.48 19.02
C THR A 81 -8.69 1.68 17.83
N LEU A 82 -7.79 1.13 17.04
CA LEU A 82 -8.09 0.19 15.95
C LEU A 82 -7.69 -1.23 16.36
N GLY A 83 -8.51 -2.20 16.00
CA GLY A 83 -8.11 -3.61 15.97
C GLY A 83 -7.07 -3.87 14.87
N LEU A 84 -6.34 -4.98 14.96
CA LEU A 84 -5.45 -5.41 13.88
C LEU A 84 -6.24 -5.55 12.56
N ASN A 85 -5.65 -5.09 11.48
CA ASN A 85 -6.24 -5.06 10.13
C ASN A 85 -7.48 -4.17 9.99
N HIS A 86 -7.76 -3.31 10.98
CA HIS A 86 -8.80 -2.29 10.88
C HIS A 86 -8.21 -0.96 10.41
N TRP A 87 -8.99 -0.27 9.60
CA TRP A 87 -8.59 1.01 9.03
C TRP A 87 -9.76 1.98 8.91
N GLY A 88 -9.48 3.24 8.64
CA GLY A 88 -10.53 4.24 8.42
C GLY A 88 -9.99 5.53 7.85
N LEU A 89 -10.92 6.36 7.41
CA LEU A 89 -10.68 7.67 6.82
C LEU A 89 -10.82 8.78 7.86
N VAL A 90 -10.05 9.86 7.68
CA VAL A 90 -10.14 11.09 8.46
C VAL A 90 -10.32 12.25 7.50
N GLY A 91 -11.24 13.18 7.78
CA GLY A 91 -11.54 14.32 6.91
C GLY A 91 -12.66 14.04 5.92
N ILE A 92 -12.74 14.83 4.85
CA ILE A 92 -13.84 14.76 3.88
C ILE A 92 -13.39 13.98 2.65
N TRP A 93 -13.99 12.82 2.44
CA TRP A 93 -13.67 11.91 1.35
C TRP A 93 -14.92 11.59 0.52
N ASN A 94 -14.72 11.42 -0.77
CA ASN A 94 -15.68 10.82 -1.70
C ASN A 94 -15.21 9.39 -2.00
N VAL A 95 -15.94 8.39 -1.52
CA VAL A 95 -15.64 6.98 -1.73
C VAL A 95 -16.34 6.49 -2.99
N ALA A 96 -15.63 5.77 -3.85
CA ALA A 96 -16.12 5.11 -5.04
C ALA A 96 -15.83 3.61 -4.95
N GLY A 97 -16.32 2.84 -5.92
CA GLY A 97 -16.17 1.37 -5.91
C GLY A 97 -14.73 0.89 -5.78
N GLU A 98 -13.77 1.56 -6.42
CA GLU A 98 -12.37 1.12 -6.48
C GLU A 98 -11.41 1.99 -5.64
N PHE A 99 -11.78 3.22 -5.29
CA PHE A 99 -10.91 4.17 -4.59
C PHE A 99 -11.69 5.16 -3.75
N ALA A 100 -10.99 5.84 -2.85
CA ALA A 100 -11.50 7.02 -2.18
C ALA A 100 -10.67 8.26 -2.60
N THR A 101 -11.36 9.39 -2.83
CA THR A 101 -10.73 10.68 -3.16
C THR A 101 -10.88 11.65 -2.00
N LEU A 102 -9.78 12.23 -1.54
CA LEU A 102 -9.79 13.29 -0.55
C LEU A 102 -10.35 14.58 -1.18
N SER A 103 -11.46 15.07 -0.65
CA SER A 103 -12.17 16.23 -1.20
C SER A 103 -11.64 17.56 -0.65
N GLU A 104 -11.14 17.58 0.58
CA GLU A 104 -10.60 18.76 1.25
C GLU A 104 -9.23 18.47 1.89
N ALA A 105 -8.39 19.47 2.05
CA ALA A 105 -7.08 19.35 2.68
C ALA A 105 -7.16 18.86 4.14
N SER A 106 -6.05 18.40 4.67
CA SER A 106 -5.91 17.91 6.05
C SER A 106 -6.77 16.69 6.35
N GLY A 107 -6.94 15.82 5.37
CA GLY A 107 -7.52 14.50 5.56
C GLY A 107 -6.48 13.38 5.51
N GLY A 108 -6.86 12.19 5.93
CA GLY A 108 -5.89 11.09 6.01
C GLY A 108 -6.54 9.72 6.12
N ILE A 109 -5.68 8.72 6.30
CA ILE A 109 -6.04 7.33 6.54
C ILE A 109 -5.27 6.84 7.76
N ARG A 110 -5.93 6.06 8.60
CA ARG A 110 -5.29 5.35 9.71
C ARG A 110 -5.53 3.86 9.55
N PHE A 111 -4.47 3.06 9.76
CA PHE A 111 -4.49 1.61 9.61
C PHE A 111 -3.67 0.95 10.72
N ARG A 112 -4.18 -0.11 11.35
CA ARG A 112 -3.37 -0.95 12.25
C ARG A 112 -3.00 -2.23 11.54
N PHE A 113 -1.69 -2.47 11.35
CA PHE A 113 -1.16 -3.55 10.53
C PHE A 113 -0.08 -4.35 11.25
N HIS A 114 0.25 -5.53 10.71
CA HIS A 114 1.36 -6.38 11.10
C HIS A 114 2.04 -6.94 9.84
N SER A 115 3.14 -6.34 9.47
CA SER A 115 4.04 -6.75 8.38
C SER A 115 5.32 -5.95 8.46
N ARG A 116 6.38 -6.40 7.80
CA ARG A 116 7.62 -5.61 7.66
C ARG A 116 7.37 -4.36 6.83
N ASP A 117 6.74 -4.52 5.67
CA ASP A 117 6.50 -3.44 4.73
C ASP A 117 5.01 -3.07 4.66
N LEU A 118 4.73 -1.77 4.54
CA LEU A 118 3.42 -1.26 4.18
C LEU A 118 3.55 -0.40 2.92
N HIS A 119 2.76 -0.76 1.94
CA HIS A 119 2.61 -0.04 0.69
C HIS A 119 1.18 0.42 0.50
N ILE A 120 0.99 1.44 -0.32
CA ILE A 120 -0.33 1.88 -0.76
C ILE A 120 -0.27 2.36 -2.22
N VAL A 121 -1.27 1.98 -3.02
CA VAL A 121 -1.44 2.55 -4.35
C VAL A 121 -2.15 3.88 -4.21
N LEU A 122 -1.46 4.94 -4.63
CA LEU A 122 -1.95 6.33 -4.63
C LEU A 122 -1.85 6.94 -6.02
N ALA A 123 -2.71 7.93 -6.26
CA ALA A 123 -2.67 8.77 -7.44
C ALA A 123 -3.08 10.21 -7.09
N SER A 124 -2.60 11.19 -7.84
CA SER A 124 -3.25 12.51 -7.87
C SER A 124 -4.46 12.47 -8.79
N SER A 125 -5.58 13.04 -8.37
CA SER A 125 -6.79 13.16 -9.20
C SER A 125 -6.63 14.18 -10.34
N THR A 126 -5.62 15.03 -10.25
CA THR A 126 -5.32 16.06 -11.24
C THR A 126 -3.87 15.85 -11.71
N PRO A 127 -3.62 15.54 -12.99
CA PRO A 127 -2.27 15.52 -13.55
C PRO A 127 -1.52 16.80 -13.18
N ASP A 128 -0.22 16.71 -13.00
CA ASP A 128 0.69 17.84 -12.70
C ASP A 128 0.40 18.57 -11.37
N ARG A 129 -0.49 18.05 -10.52
CA ARG A 129 -0.70 18.55 -9.17
C ARG A 129 -0.26 17.51 -8.14
N PRO A 130 0.98 17.57 -7.66
CA PRO A 130 1.46 16.68 -6.61
C PRO A 130 0.71 16.93 -5.30
N VAL A 131 0.47 15.86 -4.54
CA VAL A 131 -0.16 15.89 -3.23
C VAL A 131 0.89 15.58 -2.17
N ARG A 132 1.15 16.52 -1.28
CA ARG A 132 2.08 16.33 -0.17
C ARG A 132 1.42 15.53 0.94
N PHE A 133 2.19 14.64 1.54
CA PHE A 133 1.73 13.88 2.69
C PHE A 133 2.78 13.83 3.81
N ARG A 134 2.33 13.42 4.98
CA ARG A 134 3.17 13.05 6.11
C ARG A 134 2.63 11.78 6.74
N ILE A 135 3.54 10.83 7.01
CA ILE A 135 3.20 9.60 7.72
C ILE A 135 3.68 9.63 9.17
N LYS A 136 3.02 8.83 10.00
CA LYS A 136 3.42 8.52 11.37
C LYS A 136 3.26 7.03 11.63
N LEU A 137 4.10 6.50 12.51
CA LEU A 137 3.95 5.20 13.12
C LEU A 137 3.74 5.37 14.62
N ASP A 138 2.63 4.84 15.15
CA ASP A 138 2.24 4.96 16.56
C ASP A 138 2.22 6.41 17.05
N GLY A 139 1.80 7.34 16.17
CA GLY A 139 1.66 8.76 16.47
C GLY A 139 2.94 9.59 16.40
N VAL A 140 4.10 8.99 16.08
CA VAL A 140 5.39 9.67 15.93
C VAL A 140 5.94 9.53 14.52
N ALA A 141 6.94 10.33 14.15
CA ALA A 141 7.65 10.21 12.88
C ALA A 141 8.24 8.79 12.72
N PRO A 142 8.26 8.21 11.51
CA PRO A 142 8.69 6.84 11.30
C PRO A 142 10.18 6.59 11.61
N GLY A 143 11.00 7.62 11.58
CA GLY A 143 12.45 7.49 11.82
C GLY A 143 13.09 6.53 10.84
N ALA A 144 13.82 5.53 11.33
CA ALA A 144 14.48 4.51 10.52
C ALA A 144 13.50 3.54 9.83
N ASP A 145 12.25 3.47 10.29
CA ASP A 145 11.22 2.58 9.73
C ASP A 145 10.46 3.21 8.54
N HIS A 146 10.93 4.34 8.00
CA HIS A 146 10.34 4.90 6.79
C HIS A 146 10.61 4.02 5.56
N GLY A 147 9.66 3.96 4.63
CA GLY A 147 9.85 3.34 3.31
C GLY A 147 10.55 4.27 2.32
N GLY A 148 10.79 3.77 1.11
CA GLY A 148 11.53 4.51 0.06
C GLY A 148 10.82 5.78 -0.43
N ASP A 149 9.52 5.93 -0.18
CA ASP A 149 8.70 7.06 -0.64
C ASP A 149 8.38 8.10 0.45
N ALA A 150 8.97 7.96 1.63
CA ALA A 150 8.90 8.92 2.70
C ALA A 150 10.30 9.17 3.29
N ASP A 151 10.52 10.31 3.90
CA ASP A 151 11.74 10.57 4.67
C ASP A 151 11.59 10.18 6.15
N ALA A 152 12.66 10.31 6.93
CA ALA A 152 12.66 9.98 8.35
C ALA A 152 11.68 10.84 9.20
N ASP A 153 11.30 12.01 8.72
CA ASP A 153 10.28 12.86 9.32
C ASP A 153 8.86 12.48 8.84
N GLY A 154 8.77 11.49 7.94
CA GLY A 154 7.55 10.97 7.36
C GLY A 154 7.01 11.77 6.17
N ALA A 155 7.73 12.78 5.68
CA ALA A 155 7.26 13.59 4.56
C ALA A 155 7.47 12.88 3.22
N GLY A 156 6.52 13.06 2.30
CA GLY A 156 6.56 12.54 0.96
C GLY A 156 5.57 13.25 0.03
N ILE A 157 5.58 12.84 -1.25
CA ILE A 157 4.77 13.47 -2.31
C ILE A 157 4.18 12.41 -3.22
N VAL A 158 2.87 12.46 -3.44
CA VAL A 158 2.18 11.69 -4.48
C VAL A 158 2.22 12.49 -5.77
N GLN A 159 2.88 11.96 -6.77
CA GLN A 159 3.04 12.59 -8.09
C GLN A 159 2.35 11.77 -9.19
N GLU A 160 2.69 10.49 -9.26
CA GLU A 160 2.24 9.56 -10.30
C GLU A 160 1.37 8.47 -9.72
N PRO A 161 0.43 7.89 -10.50
CA PRO A 161 -0.32 6.70 -10.10
C PRO A 161 0.64 5.51 -9.98
N ARG A 162 0.94 5.06 -8.76
CA ARG A 162 1.80 3.89 -8.51
C ARG A 162 1.68 3.38 -7.09
N LEU A 163 2.35 2.29 -6.82
CA LEU A 163 2.64 1.80 -5.48
C LEU A 163 3.65 2.71 -4.80
N TYR A 164 3.35 3.13 -3.57
CA TYR A 164 4.24 3.89 -2.69
C TYR A 164 4.63 3.01 -1.51
N GLN A 165 5.92 2.81 -1.29
CA GLN A 165 6.43 2.14 -0.11
C GLN A 165 6.59 3.18 1.01
N LEU A 166 5.74 3.12 2.01
CA LEU A 166 5.68 4.12 3.07
C LEU A 166 6.35 3.67 4.36
N VAL A 167 6.37 2.38 4.64
CA VAL A 167 6.98 1.81 5.83
C VAL A 167 7.83 0.61 5.46
N ARG A 168 8.98 0.47 6.16
CA ARG A 168 9.78 -0.75 6.28
C ARG A 168 10.32 -0.84 7.70
N GLN A 169 9.75 -1.73 8.51
CA GLN A 169 10.23 -1.94 9.88
C GLN A 169 11.66 -2.51 9.84
N THR A 170 12.60 -1.81 10.49
CA THR A 170 14.03 -2.17 10.51
C THR A 170 14.40 -3.09 11.68
N GLY A 171 13.52 -3.19 12.68
CA GLY A 171 13.62 -4.09 13.82
C GLY A 171 12.73 -5.32 13.69
N PRO A 172 12.47 -6.05 14.80
CA PRO A 172 11.47 -7.12 14.83
C PRO A 172 10.11 -6.59 14.39
N VAL A 173 9.44 -7.33 13.50
CA VAL A 173 8.11 -6.98 13.01
C VAL A 173 7.11 -6.98 14.18
N ALA A 174 6.31 -5.95 14.27
CA ALA A 174 5.32 -5.77 15.33
C ALA A 174 4.03 -5.13 14.78
N ASP A 175 2.96 -5.24 15.55
CA ASP A 175 1.73 -4.47 15.30
C ASP A 175 2.04 -2.98 15.40
N ARG A 176 1.75 -2.23 14.32
CA ARG A 176 1.94 -0.78 14.29
C ARG A 176 0.67 -0.08 13.84
N THR A 177 0.48 1.13 14.33
CA THR A 177 -0.56 2.03 13.83
C THR A 177 0.06 3.00 12.85
N PHE A 178 -0.25 2.81 11.58
CA PHE A 178 0.11 3.71 10.48
C PHE A 178 -0.91 4.84 10.37
N GLU A 179 -0.43 6.05 10.17
CA GLU A 179 -1.23 7.23 9.86
C GLU A 179 -0.59 7.95 8.67
N ILE A 180 -1.40 8.32 7.68
CA ILE A 180 -0.99 9.24 6.61
C ILE A 180 -1.94 10.43 6.60
N GLU A 181 -1.38 11.63 6.59
CA GLU A 181 -2.09 12.89 6.47
C GLU A 181 -1.68 13.58 5.17
N PHE A 182 -2.65 13.98 4.38
CA PHE A 182 -2.45 14.69 3.12
C PHE A 182 -2.69 16.18 3.34
N SER A 183 -1.68 17.00 3.01
CA SER A 183 -1.75 18.46 3.13
C SER A 183 -2.59 19.11 2.05
N ASP A 184 -2.75 18.44 0.91
CA ASP A 184 -3.45 18.94 -0.26
C ASP A 184 -4.62 18.00 -0.62
N PRO A 185 -5.74 18.49 -1.15
CA PRO A 185 -6.85 17.66 -1.61
C PRO A 185 -6.53 16.98 -2.93
N GLY A 186 -7.35 15.99 -3.31
CA GLY A 186 -7.31 15.37 -4.63
C GLY A 186 -6.43 14.11 -4.70
N VAL A 187 -5.92 13.59 -3.59
CA VAL A 187 -5.35 12.25 -3.60
C VAL A 187 -6.44 11.22 -3.80
N ARG A 188 -6.15 10.17 -4.59
CA ARG A 188 -6.92 8.94 -4.69
C ARG A 188 -6.15 7.81 -4.04
N ALA A 189 -6.78 7.11 -3.11
CA ALA A 189 -6.24 5.94 -2.44
C ALA A 189 -7.00 4.69 -2.89
N TYR A 190 -6.28 3.63 -3.30
CA TYR A 190 -6.87 2.44 -3.92
C TYR A 190 -6.78 1.22 -3.03
N VAL A 191 -5.58 0.80 -2.68
CA VAL A 191 -5.33 -0.47 -2.01
C VAL A 191 -4.04 -0.40 -1.19
N PHE A 192 -4.08 -0.98 0.01
CA PHE A 192 -2.89 -1.29 0.79
C PHE A 192 -2.40 -2.70 0.44
N THR A 193 -1.08 -2.84 0.31
CA THR A 193 -0.40 -4.12 0.20
C THR A 193 0.72 -4.21 1.22
N PHE A 194 1.11 -5.42 1.57
CA PHE A 194 2.06 -5.68 2.64
C PHE A 194 3.10 -6.70 2.20
N GLY A 195 4.31 -6.65 2.79
CA GLY A 195 5.42 -7.53 2.47
C GLY A 195 6.38 -7.78 3.64
#